data_94447ecf22155ec206f415dc93bfc48a
#
_entry.id   94447ecf22155ec206f415dc93bfc48a
#
_cell.length_a   1.000
_cell.length_b   1.000
_cell.length_c   1.000
_cell.angle_alpha   90.00
_cell.angle_beta   90.00
_cell.angle_gamma   90.00
#
_symmetry.space_group_name_H-M   'P 1'
#
loop_
_entity.id
_entity.type
_entity.pdbx_description
1 polymer ?
#
loop_
_entity_poly.entity_id
_entity_poly.type
_entity_poly.pdbx_seq_one_letter_code
_entity_poly.pdbx_strand_id
1 'polypeptide(L)'
;MPEFKYSNVNDNTPILVGNGQLTDKRGVDGYNYLEILTEVSKKAIEDCSSSLSLKEHIDTVAVIRFVADTPHRDSATSNLWGYPNMPRSLSNSLNLSSTNEIYTTTGGNSPQIALNELANRIKDNQIECALLAGGESLDTFVSRLKEGLEVNWEDDPGGEPELIGKSTDGTNDHEKLHGLFDPSSVYPLFANALRGLNNQTIDEHMQDTGKLFENFSKIASENKYSWFPTHRSANEIATVVPENRMIGLPYTKYMNSIMRVNQSSAMIMTSAKKARELGIPESKWIFMHAGSCLNDIWHISERKDYHSSPAIKACTDTVFDLADMSLDQINYLDLYSCFPSAVQIAMKELCLQQDDARGFTVTGGLPYFGGPGNAYVMNSIATMMDKLRLNPGTFGLATANGWYITCLLYTSPSPRD
;
A
#
# COMPACT_ATOMS: atom_id res chain seq x y z
N MET A 1 0.86 -18.40 29.62
CA MET A 1 1.14 -16.95 29.69
C MET A 1 0.00 -16.31 30.45
N PRO A 2 0.20 -15.19 31.19
CA PRO A 2 -0.93 -14.50 31.80
C PRO A 2 -1.87 -14.03 30.69
N GLU A 3 -3.18 -14.19 30.90
CA GLU A 3 -4.21 -13.77 29.97
C GLU A 3 -4.07 -12.26 29.70
N PHE A 4 -3.96 -11.85 28.43
CA PHE A 4 -3.86 -10.44 28.04
C PHE A 4 -5.17 -9.73 28.39
N LYS A 5 -5.05 -8.65 29.16
CA LYS A 5 -6.21 -7.82 29.52
C LYS A 5 -6.16 -6.49 28.80
N TYR A 6 -7.07 -6.25 27.88
CA TYR A 6 -7.22 -4.99 27.16
C TYR A 6 -7.35 -3.76 28.09
N SER A 7 -7.87 -3.97 29.31
CA SER A 7 -7.89 -2.94 30.35
C SER A 7 -6.52 -2.42 30.78
N ASN A 8 -5.44 -3.19 30.53
CA ASN A 8 -4.07 -2.83 30.88
C ASN A 8 -3.31 -2.10 29.76
N VAL A 9 -3.96 -1.92 28.59
CA VAL A 9 -3.39 -1.18 27.47
C VAL A 9 -3.34 0.31 27.83
N ASN A 10 -2.19 0.93 27.58
CA ASN A 10 -2.01 2.37 27.80
C ASN A 10 -3.05 3.15 26.99
N ASP A 11 -3.66 4.15 27.62
CA ASP A 11 -4.73 4.96 27.05
C ASP A 11 -4.37 5.60 25.71
N ASN A 12 -3.13 6.02 25.54
CA ASN A 12 -2.64 6.69 24.33
C ASN A 12 -2.11 5.70 23.26
N THR A 13 -2.23 4.38 23.47
CA THR A 13 -1.79 3.42 22.47
C THR A 13 -2.60 3.58 21.18
N PRO A 14 -1.94 3.86 20.03
CA PRO A 14 -2.64 3.94 18.76
C PRO A 14 -3.06 2.55 18.29
N ILE A 15 -4.30 2.43 17.83
CA ILE A 15 -4.88 1.18 17.33
C ILE A 15 -5.68 1.42 16.06
N LEU A 16 -5.64 0.47 15.14
CA LEU A 16 -6.55 0.40 14.01
C LEU A 16 -7.82 -0.34 14.45
N VAL A 17 -8.98 0.27 14.20
CA VAL A 17 -10.26 -0.22 14.72
C VAL A 17 -11.31 -0.48 13.64
N GLY A 18 -11.14 0.07 12.45
CA GLY A 18 -12.01 -0.15 11.30
C GLY A 18 -11.24 -0.26 10.03
N ASN A 19 -11.71 -1.09 9.10
CA ASN A 19 -11.19 -1.14 7.75
C ASN A 19 -12.31 -1.32 6.71
N GLY A 20 -12.05 -0.82 5.51
CA GLY A 20 -12.91 -1.04 4.34
C GLY A 20 -12.05 -1.30 3.11
N GLN A 21 -12.53 -2.16 2.23
CA GLN A 21 -11.94 -2.38 0.91
C GLN A 21 -13.05 -2.39 -0.15
N LEU A 22 -12.73 -1.88 -1.34
CA LEU A 22 -13.65 -1.83 -2.46
C LEU A 22 -12.89 -2.06 -3.77
N THR A 23 -13.47 -2.92 -4.63
CA THR A 23 -13.05 -3.11 -6.02
C THR A 23 -14.26 -2.91 -6.91
N ASP A 24 -14.18 -1.98 -7.86
CA ASP A 24 -15.27 -1.60 -8.74
C ASP A 24 -14.94 -1.94 -10.19
N LYS A 25 -15.64 -2.92 -10.77
CA LYS A 25 -15.43 -3.43 -12.13
C LYS A 25 -16.50 -2.98 -13.13
N ARG A 26 -17.24 -1.90 -12.85
CA ARG A 26 -18.34 -1.41 -13.69
C ARG A 26 -17.88 -0.67 -14.96
N GLY A 27 -16.58 -0.50 -15.18
CA GLY A 27 -16.05 0.18 -16.36
C GLY A 27 -16.47 1.66 -16.39
N VAL A 28 -17.13 2.09 -17.46
CA VAL A 28 -17.57 3.50 -17.66
C VAL A 28 -18.55 4.02 -16.60
N ASP A 29 -19.31 3.11 -15.97
CA ASP A 29 -20.28 3.42 -14.91
C ASP A 29 -19.68 3.28 -13.51
N GLY A 30 -18.36 3.09 -13.41
CA GLY A 30 -17.67 2.99 -12.15
C GLY A 30 -17.59 4.33 -11.41
N TYR A 31 -17.24 4.26 -10.15
CA TYR A 31 -17.04 5.42 -9.29
C TYR A 31 -15.94 6.36 -9.80
N ASN A 32 -16.11 7.66 -9.59
CA ASN A 32 -15.03 8.62 -9.65
C ASN A 32 -14.13 8.54 -8.40
N TYR A 33 -13.08 9.37 -8.33
CA TYR A 33 -12.12 9.33 -7.21
C TYR A 33 -12.76 9.68 -5.85
N LEU A 34 -13.61 10.67 -5.79
CA LEU A 34 -14.28 11.07 -4.55
C LEU A 34 -15.33 10.03 -4.13
N GLU A 35 -16.10 9.52 -5.07
CA GLU A 35 -17.11 8.49 -4.80
C GLU A 35 -16.50 7.20 -4.27
N ILE A 36 -15.41 6.70 -4.88
CA ILE A 36 -14.78 5.45 -4.43
C ILE A 36 -14.18 5.58 -3.02
N LEU A 37 -13.61 6.75 -2.69
CA LEU A 37 -13.12 7.04 -1.35
C LEU A 37 -14.26 7.19 -0.35
N THR A 38 -15.36 7.84 -0.74
CA THR A 38 -16.56 7.99 0.10
C THR A 38 -17.15 6.64 0.46
N GLU A 39 -17.34 5.76 -0.53
CA GLU A 39 -17.95 4.45 -0.30
C GLU A 39 -17.06 3.53 0.55
N VAL A 40 -15.75 3.54 0.31
CA VAL A 40 -14.85 2.71 1.11
C VAL A 40 -14.69 3.23 2.54
N SER A 41 -14.76 4.56 2.73
CA SER A 41 -14.72 5.17 4.06
C SER A 41 -15.97 4.85 4.89
N LYS A 42 -17.16 4.82 4.27
CA LYS A 42 -18.39 4.35 4.94
C LYS A 42 -18.21 2.93 5.47
N LYS A 43 -17.63 2.02 4.66
CA LYS A 43 -17.35 0.63 5.08
C LYS A 43 -16.38 0.57 6.27
N ALA A 44 -15.34 1.39 6.29
CA ALA A 44 -14.40 1.45 7.40
C ALA A 44 -15.04 1.97 8.69
N ILE A 45 -15.91 2.97 8.59
CA ILE A 45 -16.67 3.51 9.72
C ILE A 45 -17.63 2.45 10.27
N GLU A 46 -18.38 1.76 9.41
CA GLU A 46 -19.30 0.67 9.77
C GLU A 46 -18.57 -0.51 10.42
N ASP A 47 -17.38 -0.86 9.92
CA ASP A 47 -16.58 -1.98 10.44
C ASP A 47 -16.13 -1.77 11.90
N CYS A 48 -15.98 -0.53 12.35
CA CYS A 48 -15.66 -0.23 13.77
C CYS A 48 -16.67 -0.80 14.75
N SER A 49 -17.92 -0.99 14.33
CA SER A 49 -19.03 -1.46 15.19
C SER A 49 -19.15 -0.65 16.48
N SER A 50 -18.89 0.67 16.40
CA SER A 50 -18.99 1.60 17.52
C SER A 50 -20.42 1.69 18.04
N SER A 51 -20.59 1.79 19.35
CA SER A 51 -21.90 2.01 19.99
C SER A 51 -22.37 3.45 19.90
N LEU A 52 -21.48 4.39 19.57
CA LEU A 52 -21.75 5.83 19.40
C LEU A 52 -21.51 6.26 17.96
N SER A 53 -21.97 7.45 17.59
CA SER A 53 -21.73 8.04 16.27
C SER A 53 -20.26 8.36 16.06
N LEU A 54 -19.52 7.45 15.42
CA LEU A 54 -18.08 7.63 15.15
C LEU A 54 -17.79 8.88 14.33
N LYS A 55 -18.70 9.27 13.43
CA LYS A 55 -18.54 10.44 12.56
C LYS A 55 -18.32 11.75 13.30
N GLU A 56 -18.92 11.90 14.49
CA GLU A 56 -18.80 13.09 15.33
C GLU A 56 -17.43 13.20 16.01
N HIS A 57 -16.65 12.14 15.98
CA HIS A 57 -15.36 12.02 16.66
C HIS A 57 -14.16 11.95 15.69
N ILE A 58 -14.40 11.82 14.38
CA ILE A 58 -13.32 11.87 13.38
C ILE A 58 -12.89 13.33 13.23
N ASP A 59 -11.77 13.69 13.84
CA ASP A 59 -11.18 15.03 13.80
C ASP A 59 -10.14 15.19 12.70
N THR A 60 -9.69 14.10 12.11
CA THR A 60 -8.62 14.08 11.10
C THR A 60 -9.01 13.23 9.91
N VAL A 61 -8.90 13.79 8.70
CA VAL A 61 -9.05 13.07 7.43
C VAL A 61 -7.74 13.12 6.66
N ALA A 62 -7.15 11.97 6.43
CA ALA A 62 -5.94 11.82 5.63
C ALA A 62 -6.24 11.05 4.34
N VAL A 63 -5.73 11.53 3.22
CA VAL A 63 -5.93 10.89 1.91
C VAL A 63 -4.58 10.60 1.26
N ILE A 64 -4.45 9.40 0.71
CA ILE A 64 -3.32 9.01 -0.11
C ILE A 64 -3.50 9.62 -1.50
N ARG A 65 -2.50 10.38 -1.96
CA ARG A 65 -2.55 11.08 -3.25
C ARG A 65 -2.71 10.11 -4.40
N PHE A 66 -3.59 10.45 -5.33
CA PHE A 66 -3.74 9.71 -6.59
C PHE A 66 -2.50 9.87 -7.47
N VAL A 67 -2.20 8.85 -8.26
CA VAL A 67 -1.10 8.92 -9.23
C VAL A 67 -1.32 10.04 -10.24
N ALA A 68 -2.56 10.26 -10.65
CA ALA A 68 -2.90 11.28 -11.63
C ALA A 68 -2.77 12.73 -11.09
N ASP A 69 -2.88 12.90 -9.79
CA ASP A 69 -2.70 14.20 -9.09
C ASP A 69 -1.24 14.38 -8.61
N THR A 70 -0.29 13.75 -9.27
CA THR A 70 1.13 13.89 -8.93
C THR A 70 1.67 15.23 -9.43
N PRO A 71 2.17 16.12 -8.55
CA PRO A 71 2.89 17.33 -8.98
C PRO A 71 4.07 16.97 -9.88
N HIS A 72 4.37 17.80 -10.87
CA HIS A 72 5.50 17.64 -11.81
C HIS A 72 5.37 16.53 -12.88
N ARG A 73 4.21 15.90 -13.03
CA ARG A 73 3.95 15.16 -14.26
C ARG A 73 3.56 16.14 -15.36
N ASP A 74 4.46 16.32 -16.33
CA ASP A 74 4.15 16.91 -17.65
C ASP A 74 3.25 15.96 -18.43
N SER A 75 2.03 15.77 -17.96
CA SER A 75 1.06 14.94 -18.66
C SER A 75 -0.10 15.82 -19.11
N ALA A 76 -0.58 15.57 -20.33
CA ALA A 76 -1.81 16.19 -20.84
C ALA A 76 -3.02 15.93 -19.91
N THR A 77 -2.85 15.07 -18.91
CA THR A 77 -3.85 14.72 -17.90
C THR A 77 -3.76 15.58 -16.64
N SER A 78 -2.65 16.25 -16.35
CA SER A 78 -2.48 17.03 -15.12
C SER A 78 -3.50 18.18 -14.97
N ASN A 79 -4.08 18.66 -16.06
CA ASN A 79 -5.13 19.67 -16.08
C ASN A 79 -6.56 19.10 -16.03
N LEU A 80 -6.72 17.77 -15.97
CA LEU A 80 -8.02 17.11 -15.95
C LEU A 80 -8.48 16.74 -14.54
N TRP A 81 -7.68 17.05 -13.50
CA TRP A 81 -7.90 16.62 -12.14
C TRP A 81 -7.99 17.82 -11.21
N GLY A 82 -9.20 18.08 -10.75
CA GLY A 82 -9.51 19.23 -9.93
C GLY A 82 -9.84 18.88 -8.48
N TYR A 83 -8.89 18.28 -7.75
CA TYR A 83 -9.06 18.01 -6.32
C TYR A 83 -7.94 18.66 -5.49
N PRO A 84 -7.90 19.99 -5.39
CA PRO A 84 -6.83 20.66 -4.66
C PRO A 84 -6.79 20.29 -3.18
N ASN A 85 -7.96 19.97 -2.59
CA ASN A 85 -8.08 19.53 -1.20
C ASN A 85 -9.00 18.29 -1.10
N MET A 86 -8.53 17.13 -1.58
CA MET A 86 -9.28 15.88 -1.52
C MET A 86 -9.67 15.46 -0.08
N PRO A 87 -8.85 15.66 0.97
CA PRO A 87 -9.26 15.40 2.35
C PRO A 87 -10.52 16.15 2.75
N ARG A 88 -10.64 17.44 2.40
CA ARG A 88 -11.85 18.24 2.66
C ARG A 88 -13.04 17.79 1.83
N SER A 89 -12.83 17.49 0.54
CA SER A 89 -13.88 16.94 -0.31
C SER A 89 -14.46 15.65 0.30
N LEU A 90 -13.59 14.75 0.75
CA LEU A 90 -14.00 13.51 1.41
C LEU A 90 -14.72 13.78 2.74
N SER A 91 -14.21 14.69 3.57
CA SER A 91 -14.84 15.10 4.81
C SER A 91 -16.27 15.61 4.57
N ASN A 92 -16.44 16.50 3.59
CA ASN A 92 -17.74 17.04 3.21
C ASN A 92 -18.71 15.94 2.72
N SER A 93 -18.23 15.03 1.86
CA SER A 93 -19.07 13.94 1.32
C SER A 93 -19.57 12.96 2.38
N LEU A 94 -18.84 12.84 3.48
CA LEU A 94 -19.19 11.99 4.63
C LEU A 94 -19.95 12.74 5.72
N ASN A 95 -20.10 14.07 5.60
CA ASN A 95 -20.62 14.97 6.63
C ASN A 95 -19.82 14.86 7.94
N LEU A 96 -18.49 14.94 7.84
CA LEU A 96 -17.60 15.00 8.99
C LEU A 96 -17.30 16.46 9.36
N SER A 97 -16.92 16.67 10.62
CA SER A 97 -16.47 17.98 11.14
C SER A 97 -14.97 17.96 11.42
N SER A 98 -14.17 17.38 10.49
CA SER A 98 -12.73 17.27 10.65
C SER A 98 -12.07 18.65 10.69
N THR A 99 -11.10 18.80 11.59
CA THR A 99 -10.29 20.00 11.74
C THR A 99 -8.91 19.87 11.13
N ASN A 100 -8.46 18.63 10.90
CA ASN A 100 -7.17 18.32 10.31
C ASN A 100 -7.36 17.61 8.97
N GLU A 101 -6.76 18.17 7.94
CA GLU A 101 -6.84 17.68 6.55
C GLU A 101 -5.43 17.40 6.06
N ILE A 102 -5.13 16.13 5.79
CA ILE A 102 -3.80 15.67 5.43
C ILE A 102 -3.84 15.04 4.04
N TYR A 103 -2.97 15.50 3.14
CA TYR A 103 -2.79 14.92 1.82
C TYR A 103 -1.34 14.47 1.65
N THR A 104 -1.12 13.22 1.22
CA THR A 104 0.25 12.72 1.11
C THR A 104 0.92 13.20 -0.17
N THR A 105 2.26 13.15 -0.20
CA THR A 105 3.00 13.21 -1.46
C THR A 105 2.93 11.87 -2.20
N THR A 106 3.39 11.86 -3.45
CA THR A 106 3.38 10.66 -4.31
C THR A 106 4.42 9.64 -3.87
N GLY A 107 4.03 8.37 -3.82
CA GLY A 107 4.90 7.24 -3.54
C GLY A 107 4.12 6.02 -3.05
N GLY A 108 4.50 4.82 -3.47
CA GLY A 108 3.86 3.58 -3.00
C GLY A 108 4.02 3.32 -1.49
N ASN A 109 4.89 4.07 -0.84
CA ASN A 109 5.13 4.08 0.60
C ASN A 109 4.28 5.12 1.37
N SER A 110 3.58 6.00 0.66
CA SER A 110 2.77 7.08 1.27
C SER A 110 1.74 6.56 2.30
N PRO A 111 1.07 5.41 2.12
CA PRO A 111 0.17 4.87 3.14
C PRO A 111 0.82 4.65 4.50
N GLN A 112 2.02 4.07 4.52
CA GLN A 112 2.72 3.81 5.78
C GLN A 112 3.31 5.08 6.39
N ILE A 113 3.74 6.05 5.58
CA ILE A 113 4.13 7.38 6.09
C ILE A 113 2.94 8.00 6.82
N ALA A 114 1.77 8.03 6.18
CA ALA A 114 0.55 8.56 6.79
C ALA A 114 0.17 7.79 8.06
N LEU A 115 0.20 6.45 8.01
CA LEU A 115 -0.15 5.61 9.14
C LEU A 115 0.76 5.85 10.35
N ASN A 116 2.07 5.91 10.14
CA ASN A 116 3.05 6.17 11.21
C ASN A 116 2.88 7.58 11.78
N GLU A 117 2.65 8.58 10.94
CA GLU A 117 2.41 9.96 11.37
C GLU A 117 1.14 10.05 12.22
N LEU A 118 0.03 9.49 11.75
CA LEU A 118 -1.23 9.47 12.51
C LEU A 118 -1.08 8.73 13.85
N ALA A 119 -0.36 7.60 13.87
CA ALA A 119 -0.09 6.87 15.10
C ALA A 119 0.71 7.70 16.12
N ASN A 120 1.73 8.43 15.67
CA ASN A 120 2.49 9.34 16.53
C ASN A 120 1.62 10.47 17.07
N ARG A 121 0.80 11.11 16.22
CA ARG A 121 -0.12 12.19 16.64
C ARG A 121 -1.16 11.71 17.66
N ILE A 122 -1.69 10.50 17.50
CA ILE A 122 -2.62 9.89 18.47
C ILE A 122 -1.88 9.62 19.79
N LYS A 123 -0.69 9.02 19.75
CA LYS A 123 0.13 8.73 20.91
C LYS A 123 0.45 10.02 21.72
N ASP A 124 0.70 11.11 21.01
CA ASP A 124 1.04 12.41 21.57
C ASP A 124 -0.20 13.27 21.93
N ASN A 125 -1.40 12.71 21.79
CA ASN A 125 -2.71 13.39 22.05
C ASN A 125 -2.92 14.65 21.19
N GLN A 126 -2.35 14.71 19.97
CA GLN A 126 -2.54 15.81 19.04
C GLN A 126 -3.85 15.65 18.23
N ILE A 127 -4.26 14.40 18.00
CA ILE A 127 -5.51 14.04 17.35
C ILE A 127 -6.20 12.88 18.10
N GLU A 128 -7.52 12.77 17.97
CA GLU A 128 -8.30 11.74 18.68
C GLU A 128 -8.66 10.54 17.80
N CYS A 129 -9.14 10.82 16.59
CA CYS A 129 -9.63 9.79 15.68
C CYS A 129 -9.39 10.20 14.23
N ALA A 130 -8.70 9.37 13.49
CA ALA A 130 -8.33 9.61 12.10
C ALA A 130 -9.00 8.62 11.14
N LEU A 131 -9.53 9.16 10.02
CA LEU A 131 -9.85 8.41 8.81
C LEU A 131 -8.69 8.54 7.84
N LEU A 132 -8.09 7.42 7.46
CA LEU A 132 -7.11 7.34 6.39
C LEU A 132 -7.73 6.60 5.19
N ALA A 133 -7.77 7.24 4.03
CA ALA A 133 -8.36 6.67 2.81
C ALA A 133 -7.41 6.80 1.62
N GLY A 134 -7.45 5.82 0.71
CA GLY A 134 -6.67 5.83 -0.51
C GLY A 134 -7.23 4.88 -1.56
N GLY A 135 -6.99 5.19 -2.83
CA GLY A 135 -7.49 4.37 -3.93
C GLY A 135 -7.18 4.97 -5.29
N GLU A 136 -7.67 4.29 -6.32
CA GLU A 136 -7.63 4.74 -7.72
C GLU A 136 -8.94 4.39 -8.42
N SER A 137 -9.34 5.23 -9.37
CA SER A 137 -10.46 5.01 -10.29
C SER A 137 -10.00 5.07 -11.75
N LEU A 138 -8.78 4.62 -12.02
CA LEU A 138 -8.12 4.78 -13.29
C LEU A 138 -8.77 3.95 -14.41
N ASP A 139 -9.39 2.79 -14.09
CA ASP A 139 -10.09 2.01 -15.10
C ASP A 139 -11.36 2.72 -15.58
N THR A 140 -12.17 3.27 -14.68
CA THR A 140 -13.34 4.08 -15.07
C THR A 140 -12.92 5.30 -15.90
N PHE A 141 -11.91 6.03 -15.45
CA PHE A 141 -11.40 7.20 -16.16
C PHE A 141 -10.98 6.88 -17.60
N VAL A 142 -10.10 5.90 -17.77
CA VAL A 142 -9.61 5.48 -19.10
C VAL A 142 -10.73 4.91 -19.97
N SER A 143 -11.69 4.18 -19.39
CA SER A 143 -12.84 3.65 -20.11
C SER A 143 -13.73 4.76 -20.63
N ARG A 144 -14.07 5.75 -19.82
CA ARG A 144 -14.85 6.94 -20.24
C ARG A 144 -14.17 7.71 -21.36
N LEU A 145 -12.87 7.99 -21.23
CA LEU A 145 -12.10 8.66 -22.29
C LEU A 145 -12.11 7.90 -23.61
N LYS A 146 -12.00 6.57 -23.58
CA LYS A 146 -12.05 5.73 -24.79
C LYS A 146 -13.40 5.75 -25.50
N GLU A 147 -14.48 5.92 -24.75
CA GLU A 147 -15.84 6.03 -25.27
C GLU A 147 -16.25 7.48 -25.60
N GLY A 148 -15.34 8.44 -25.43
CA GLY A 148 -15.60 9.86 -25.65
C GLY A 148 -16.59 10.48 -24.66
N LEU A 149 -16.74 9.87 -23.48
CA LEU A 149 -17.58 10.38 -22.40
C LEU A 149 -16.84 11.46 -21.60
N GLU A 150 -17.57 12.45 -21.12
CA GLU A 150 -17.00 13.52 -20.27
C GLU A 150 -16.46 12.95 -18.95
N VAL A 151 -15.36 13.52 -18.51
CA VAL A 151 -14.73 13.24 -17.21
C VAL A 151 -14.55 14.56 -16.45
N ASN A 152 -15.64 15.07 -15.88
CA ASN A 152 -15.68 16.28 -15.05
C ASN A 152 -15.56 15.86 -13.58
N TRP A 153 -14.41 15.35 -13.21
CA TRP A 153 -14.13 14.87 -11.87
C TRP A 153 -13.32 15.91 -11.10
N GLU A 154 -13.99 16.95 -10.70
CA GLU A 154 -13.39 18.04 -9.93
C GLU A 154 -14.26 18.39 -8.74
N ASP A 155 -13.65 18.80 -7.66
CA ASP A 155 -14.28 19.38 -6.49
C ASP A 155 -13.27 20.27 -5.78
N ASP A 156 -13.56 21.56 -5.66
CA ASP A 156 -12.74 22.51 -4.94
C ASP A 156 -13.48 23.05 -3.72
N PRO A 157 -13.34 22.38 -2.56
CA PRO A 157 -13.96 22.81 -1.32
C PRO A 157 -13.23 23.99 -0.67
N GLY A 158 -12.18 24.50 -1.31
CA GLY A 158 -11.30 25.53 -0.78
C GLY A 158 -10.35 25.05 0.31
N GLY A 159 -9.48 25.96 0.79
CA GLY A 159 -8.44 25.68 1.77
C GLY A 159 -7.29 24.86 1.21
N GLU A 160 -6.26 24.69 2.03
CA GLU A 160 -5.06 23.92 1.68
C GLU A 160 -4.86 22.82 2.70
N PRO A 161 -4.70 21.53 2.27
CA PRO A 161 -4.41 20.45 3.19
C PRO A 161 -2.96 20.52 3.67
N GLU A 162 -2.69 19.98 4.84
CA GLU A 162 -1.33 19.69 5.27
C GLU A 162 -0.72 18.63 4.34
N LEU A 163 0.48 18.88 3.82
CA LEU A 163 1.20 17.92 2.99
C LEU A 163 2.17 17.12 3.84
N ILE A 164 2.05 15.81 3.80
CA ILE A 164 3.01 14.90 4.45
C ILE A 164 3.77 14.06 3.43
N GLY A 165 5.02 13.78 3.74
CA GLY A 165 5.95 13.10 2.85
C GLY A 165 6.90 14.07 2.15
N LYS A 166 7.80 13.53 1.34
CA LYS A 166 8.81 14.31 0.62
C LYS A 166 8.54 14.25 -0.88
N SER A 167 8.29 15.40 -1.49
CA SER A 167 8.16 15.51 -2.94
C SER A 167 9.55 15.58 -3.57
N THR A 168 10.01 14.47 -4.13
CA THR A 168 11.29 14.38 -4.84
C THR A 168 11.09 13.48 -6.05
N ASP A 169 11.57 13.88 -7.23
CA ASP A 169 11.52 13.06 -8.43
C ASP A 169 12.31 11.77 -8.23
N GLY A 170 11.76 10.66 -8.70
CA GLY A 170 12.41 9.34 -8.59
C GLY A 170 13.66 9.20 -9.46
N THR A 171 13.84 10.10 -10.45
CA THR A 171 14.96 10.11 -11.40
C THR A 171 15.49 11.52 -11.60
N ASN A 172 16.80 11.63 -11.78
CA ASN A 172 17.44 12.88 -12.18
C ASN A 172 17.40 13.07 -13.70
N ASP A 173 17.82 14.26 -14.18
CA ASP A 173 17.79 14.59 -15.62
C ASP A 173 18.73 13.70 -16.45
N HIS A 174 19.86 13.27 -15.88
CA HIS A 174 20.79 12.37 -16.55
C HIS A 174 20.15 10.98 -16.77
N GLU A 175 19.49 10.44 -15.77
CA GLU A 175 18.74 9.19 -15.86
C GLU A 175 17.62 9.28 -16.90
N LYS A 176 16.85 10.39 -16.90
CA LYS A 176 15.79 10.64 -17.90
C LYS A 176 16.33 10.66 -19.32
N LEU A 177 17.48 11.30 -19.55
CA LEU A 177 18.16 11.33 -20.87
C LEU A 177 18.55 9.93 -21.37
N HIS A 178 18.75 8.96 -20.48
CA HIS A 178 19.07 7.57 -20.79
C HIS A 178 17.85 6.64 -20.75
N GLY A 179 16.64 7.18 -20.71
CA GLY A 179 15.40 6.42 -20.75
C GLY A 179 15.00 5.77 -19.40
N LEU A 180 15.63 6.15 -18.30
CA LEU A 180 15.36 5.61 -16.97
C LEU A 180 14.34 6.50 -16.24
N PHE A 181 13.12 6.56 -16.72
CA PHE A 181 12.07 7.37 -16.11
C PHE A 181 10.79 6.58 -15.76
N ASP A 182 10.60 5.40 -16.33
CA ASP A 182 9.47 4.51 -16.03
C ASP A 182 9.91 3.32 -15.19
N PRO A 183 9.08 2.85 -14.24
CA PRO A 183 9.37 1.63 -13.50
C PRO A 183 9.65 0.42 -14.38
N SER A 184 8.97 0.31 -15.54
CA SER A 184 9.16 -0.77 -16.50
C SER A 184 10.53 -0.75 -17.20
N SER A 185 11.23 0.39 -17.21
CA SER A 185 12.61 0.50 -17.72
C SER A 185 13.66 0.37 -16.62
N VAL A 186 13.32 0.74 -15.38
CA VAL A 186 14.26 0.75 -14.26
C VAL A 186 14.34 -0.60 -13.53
N TYR A 187 13.20 -1.21 -13.18
CA TYR A 187 13.20 -2.47 -12.43
C TYR A 187 13.90 -3.67 -13.13
N PRO A 188 13.95 -3.75 -14.47
CA PRO A 188 14.79 -4.73 -15.16
C PRO A 188 16.29 -4.67 -14.80
N LEU A 189 16.82 -3.50 -14.40
CA LEU A 189 18.21 -3.39 -13.94
C LEU A 189 18.43 -4.19 -12.66
N PHE A 190 17.54 -4.08 -11.69
CA PHE A 190 17.58 -4.86 -10.45
C PHE A 190 17.47 -6.36 -10.72
N ALA A 191 16.54 -6.77 -11.61
CA ALA A 191 16.37 -8.17 -11.98
C ALA A 191 17.63 -8.75 -12.61
N ASN A 192 18.25 -8.03 -13.56
CA ASN A 192 19.46 -8.49 -14.21
C ASN A 192 20.66 -8.52 -13.26
N ALA A 193 20.74 -7.61 -12.30
CA ALA A 193 21.75 -7.65 -11.25
C ALA A 193 21.60 -8.87 -10.34
N LEU A 194 20.37 -9.18 -9.90
CA LEU A 194 20.06 -10.39 -9.13
C LEU A 194 20.38 -11.67 -9.92
N ARG A 195 19.96 -11.71 -11.19
CA ARG A 195 20.27 -12.81 -12.10
C ARG A 195 21.78 -13.04 -12.21
N GLY A 196 22.54 -11.95 -12.40
CA GLY A 196 24.01 -12.03 -12.47
C GLY A 196 24.64 -12.51 -11.15
N LEU A 197 24.15 -12.02 -10.01
CA LEU A 197 24.60 -12.46 -8.69
C LEU A 197 24.40 -13.97 -8.48
N ASN A 198 23.28 -14.50 -8.98
CA ASN A 198 22.91 -15.90 -8.86
C ASN A 198 23.49 -16.78 -9.97
N ASN A 199 24.27 -16.22 -10.90
CA ASN A 199 24.82 -16.92 -12.08
C ASN A 199 23.76 -17.64 -12.94
N GLN A 200 22.55 -17.07 -13.03
CA GLN A 200 21.44 -17.62 -13.79
C GLN A 200 21.45 -17.13 -15.24
N THR A 201 21.01 -17.97 -16.16
CA THR A 201 20.56 -17.55 -17.49
C THR A 201 19.28 -16.74 -17.39
N ILE A 202 18.87 -16.08 -18.47
CA ILE A 202 17.61 -15.33 -18.51
C ILE A 202 16.42 -16.29 -18.27
N ASP A 203 16.40 -17.43 -18.93
CA ASP A 203 15.33 -18.42 -18.83
C ASP A 203 15.19 -18.99 -17.42
N GLU A 204 16.32 -19.36 -16.78
CA GLU A 204 16.32 -19.83 -15.39
C GLU A 204 15.76 -18.77 -14.44
N HIS A 205 16.20 -17.51 -14.59
CA HIS A 205 15.68 -16.42 -13.77
C HIS A 205 14.18 -16.18 -13.98
N MET A 206 13.70 -16.22 -15.22
CA MET A 206 12.28 -16.07 -15.54
C MET A 206 11.46 -17.21 -14.94
N GLN A 207 11.95 -18.46 -15.00
CA GLN A 207 11.26 -19.62 -14.42
C GLN A 207 11.20 -19.54 -12.89
N ASP A 208 12.27 -19.15 -12.22
CA ASP A 208 12.30 -18.99 -10.77
C ASP A 208 11.41 -17.83 -10.32
N THR A 209 11.36 -16.73 -11.08
CA THR A 209 10.43 -15.64 -10.87
C THR A 209 8.98 -16.10 -11.06
N GLY A 210 8.71 -16.92 -12.07
CA GLY A 210 7.40 -17.54 -12.30
C GLY A 210 6.94 -18.37 -11.10
N LYS A 211 7.82 -19.22 -10.53
CA LYS A 211 7.52 -20.02 -9.33
C LYS A 211 7.19 -19.15 -8.12
N LEU A 212 7.96 -18.07 -7.90
CA LEU A 212 7.68 -17.12 -6.83
C LEU A 212 6.29 -16.49 -6.99
N PHE A 213 5.96 -16.04 -8.19
CA PHE A 213 4.72 -15.31 -8.47
C PHE A 213 3.49 -16.21 -8.69
N GLU A 214 3.65 -17.50 -8.89
CA GLU A 214 2.55 -18.46 -8.88
C GLU A 214 1.78 -18.42 -7.56
N ASN A 215 2.50 -18.36 -6.42
CA ASN A 215 1.86 -18.24 -5.10
C ASN A 215 1.09 -16.91 -4.94
N PHE A 216 1.64 -15.80 -5.44
CA PHE A 216 0.94 -14.52 -5.46
C PHE A 216 -0.37 -14.60 -6.26
N SER A 217 -0.32 -15.19 -7.44
CA SER A 217 -1.51 -15.35 -8.29
C SER A 217 -2.56 -16.28 -7.67
N LYS A 218 -2.11 -17.33 -6.95
CA LYS A 218 -3.01 -18.22 -6.20
C LYS A 218 -3.74 -17.47 -5.10
N ILE A 219 -3.03 -16.71 -4.26
CA ILE A 219 -3.63 -15.90 -3.18
C ILE A 219 -4.59 -14.85 -3.77
N ALA A 220 -4.23 -14.19 -4.88
CA ALA A 220 -5.10 -13.26 -5.57
C ALA A 220 -6.39 -13.93 -6.07
N SER A 221 -6.33 -15.18 -6.52
CA SER A 221 -7.52 -15.90 -7.01
C SER A 221 -8.53 -16.21 -5.91
N GLU A 222 -8.10 -16.25 -4.67
CA GLU A 222 -8.93 -16.50 -3.48
C GLU A 222 -9.39 -15.19 -2.80
N ASN A 223 -8.80 -14.04 -3.16
CA ASN A 223 -9.12 -12.75 -2.57
C ASN A 223 -10.25 -12.04 -3.32
N LYS A 224 -11.40 -11.86 -2.67
CA LYS A 224 -12.61 -11.23 -3.24
C LYS A 224 -12.41 -9.81 -3.77
N TYR A 225 -11.38 -9.11 -3.31
CA TYR A 225 -11.05 -7.75 -3.74
C TYR A 225 -10.05 -7.71 -4.89
N SER A 226 -9.54 -8.86 -5.35
CA SER A 226 -8.59 -8.89 -6.47
C SER A 226 -9.20 -8.40 -7.78
N TRP A 227 -8.40 -7.64 -8.52
CA TRP A 227 -8.75 -7.21 -9.87
C TRP A 227 -8.70 -8.37 -10.87
N PHE A 228 -7.67 -9.23 -10.76
CA PHE A 228 -7.48 -10.43 -11.59
C PHE A 228 -7.50 -11.70 -10.72
N PRO A 229 -8.68 -12.18 -10.29
CA PRO A 229 -8.78 -13.37 -9.45
C PRO A 229 -8.60 -14.66 -10.27
N THR A 230 -7.47 -14.79 -10.96
CA THR A 230 -7.15 -15.94 -11.81
C THR A 230 -5.82 -16.53 -11.37
N HIS A 231 -5.82 -17.78 -10.92
CA HIS A 231 -4.60 -18.52 -10.66
C HIS A 231 -3.86 -18.80 -11.98
N ARG A 232 -2.58 -18.49 -12.03
CA ARG A 232 -1.67 -18.74 -13.14
C ARG A 232 -0.49 -19.58 -12.66
N SER A 233 -0.13 -20.60 -13.43
CA SER A 233 1.04 -21.42 -13.16
C SER A 233 2.35 -20.65 -13.38
N ALA A 234 3.42 -21.12 -12.77
CA ALA A 234 4.78 -20.58 -12.96
C ALA A 234 5.15 -20.49 -14.45
N ASN A 235 4.81 -21.51 -15.21
CA ASN A 235 5.08 -21.55 -16.64
C ASN A 235 4.28 -20.50 -17.43
N GLU A 236 2.99 -20.29 -17.13
CA GLU A 236 2.17 -19.23 -17.77
C GLU A 236 2.74 -17.85 -17.47
N ILE A 237 3.23 -17.62 -16.25
CA ILE A 237 3.81 -16.34 -15.83
C ILE A 237 5.13 -16.08 -16.56
N ALA A 238 5.99 -17.11 -16.70
CA ALA A 238 7.32 -16.99 -17.29
C ALA A 238 7.31 -17.02 -18.84
N THR A 239 6.29 -17.63 -19.46
CA THR A 239 6.28 -17.85 -20.91
C THR A 239 5.81 -16.61 -21.67
N VAL A 240 6.59 -16.18 -22.67
CA VAL A 240 6.24 -15.06 -23.55
C VAL A 240 5.27 -15.52 -24.62
N VAL A 241 4.07 -14.99 -24.61
CA VAL A 241 2.99 -15.19 -25.59
C VAL A 241 2.29 -13.85 -25.85
N PRO A 242 1.43 -13.69 -26.86
CA PRO A 242 0.75 -12.42 -27.15
C PRO A 242 0.04 -11.81 -25.95
N GLU A 243 -0.64 -12.63 -25.14
CA GLU A 243 -1.37 -12.21 -23.94
C GLU A 243 -0.43 -11.85 -22.78
N ASN A 244 0.74 -12.47 -22.74
CA ASN A 244 1.82 -12.27 -21.76
C ASN A 244 3.12 -11.80 -22.42
N ARG A 245 3.02 -10.74 -23.22
CA ARG A 245 4.17 -10.20 -23.95
C ARG A 245 5.28 -9.72 -23.05
N MET A 246 6.50 -9.67 -23.55
CA MET A 246 7.61 -9.02 -22.85
C MET A 246 7.34 -7.52 -22.69
N ILE A 247 7.57 -7.01 -21.50
CA ILE A 247 7.49 -5.58 -21.17
C ILE A 247 8.89 -4.98 -21.09
N GLY A 248 9.75 -5.54 -20.26
CA GLY A 248 11.15 -5.16 -20.12
C GLY A 248 11.94 -6.37 -19.64
N LEU A 249 12.92 -6.83 -20.40
CA LEU A 249 13.66 -8.06 -20.12
C LEU A 249 14.28 -8.04 -18.71
N PRO A 250 13.96 -9.01 -17.81
CA PRO A 250 13.33 -10.32 -18.05
C PRO A 250 11.83 -10.38 -17.74
N TYR A 251 11.10 -9.28 -17.65
CA TYR A 251 9.73 -9.23 -17.17
C TYR A 251 8.68 -9.34 -18.27
N THR A 252 7.85 -10.38 -18.18
CA THR A 252 6.61 -10.49 -18.95
C THR A 252 5.52 -9.59 -18.36
N LYS A 253 4.40 -9.40 -19.08
CA LYS A 253 3.27 -8.61 -18.61
C LYS A 253 2.72 -9.09 -17.25
N TYR A 254 2.68 -10.40 -17.00
CA TYR A 254 2.17 -10.97 -15.75
C TYR A 254 3.12 -10.80 -14.55
N MET A 255 4.33 -10.32 -14.79
CA MET A 255 5.30 -9.97 -13.74
C MET A 255 5.27 -8.48 -13.37
N ASN A 256 4.39 -7.69 -14.00
CA ASN A 256 4.31 -6.24 -13.78
C ASN A 256 3.05 -5.85 -13.03
N SER A 257 3.17 -4.84 -12.18
CA SER A 257 2.02 -4.20 -11.51
C SER A 257 1.01 -3.68 -12.53
N ILE A 258 -0.28 -3.84 -12.25
CA ILE A 258 -1.35 -3.35 -13.10
C ILE A 258 -2.04 -2.19 -12.40
N MET A 259 -1.82 -0.98 -12.92
CA MET A 259 -2.36 0.27 -12.35
C MET A 259 -3.76 0.62 -12.86
N ARG A 260 -4.18 0.10 -14.02
CA ARG A 260 -5.51 0.37 -14.56
C ARG A 260 -6.55 -0.45 -13.80
N VAL A 261 -6.93 0.03 -12.63
CA VAL A 261 -7.86 -0.59 -11.69
C VAL A 261 -8.75 0.49 -11.06
N ASN A 262 -9.90 0.07 -10.49
CA ASN A 262 -10.66 0.88 -9.54
C ASN A 262 -10.67 0.12 -8.23
N GLN A 263 -9.75 0.45 -7.35
CA GLN A 263 -9.60 -0.17 -6.04
C GLN A 263 -9.32 0.89 -4.99
N SER A 264 -9.89 0.71 -3.82
CA SER A 264 -9.68 1.61 -2.69
C SER A 264 -9.70 0.87 -1.37
N SER A 265 -9.11 1.50 -0.36
CA SER A 265 -9.16 1.04 1.02
C SER A 265 -9.23 2.25 1.96
N ALA A 266 -9.88 2.06 3.12
CA ALA A 266 -9.91 3.05 4.17
C ALA A 266 -9.73 2.37 5.53
N MET A 267 -9.18 3.12 6.49
CA MET A 267 -8.93 2.67 7.85
C MET A 267 -9.33 3.74 8.85
N ILE A 268 -9.78 3.29 10.02
CA ILE A 268 -9.99 4.15 11.18
C ILE A 268 -8.92 3.84 12.22
N MET A 269 -8.25 4.88 12.68
CA MET A 269 -7.25 4.81 13.75
C MET A 269 -7.65 5.72 14.90
N THR A 270 -7.48 5.22 16.12
CA THR A 270 -7.75 6.01 17.35
C THR A 270 -6.88 5.51 18.49
N SER A 271 -6.97 6.15 19.67
CA SER A 271 -6.31 5.66 20.88
C SER A 271 -7.15 4.55 21.56
N ALA A 272 -6.49 3.71 22.34
CA ALA A 272 -7.17 2.70 23.15
C ALA A 272 -8.21 3.32 24.10
N LYS A 273 -7.92 4.49 24.69
CA LYS A 273 -8.86 5.25 25.50
C LYS A 273 -10.11 5.64 24.70
N LYS A 274 -9.92 6.27 23.55
CA LYS A 274 -11.03 6.73 22.71
C LYS A 274 -11.86 5.57 22.17
N ALA A 275 -11.23 4.44 21.84
CA ALA A 275 -11.95 3.24 21.43
C ALA A 275 -12.87 2.69 22.54
N ARG A 276 -12.41 2.71 23.81
CA ARG A 276 -13.27 2.36 24.97
C ARG A 276 -14.43 3.34 25.12
N GLU A 277 -14.18 4.64 25.04
CA GLU A 277 -15.21 5.69 25.12
C GLU A 277 -16.28 5.53 24.04
N LEU A 278 -15.87 5.17 22.82
CA LEU A 278 -16.76 4.94 21.69
C LEU A 278 -17.45 3.58 21.71
N GLY A 279 -17.10 2.72 22.68
CA GLY A 279 -17.65 1.37 22.78
C GLY A 279 -17.28 0.48 21.58
N ILE A 280 -16.10 0.69 21.00
CA ILE A 280 -15.59 -0.14 19.91
C ILE A 280 -15.13 -1.49 20.48
N PRO A 281 -15.67 -2.63 20.02
CA PRO A 281 -15.32 -3.94 20.55
C PRO A 281 -13.82 -4.22 20.45
N GLU A 282 -13.25 -4.81 21.49
CA GLU A 282 -11.80 -5.17 21.54
C GLU A 282 -11.40 -6.14 20.42
N SER A 283 -12.32 -6.96 19.93
CA SER A 283 -12.10 -7.84 18.77
C SER A 283 -11.83 -7.10 17.46
N LYS A 284 -12.07 -5.79 17.42
CA LYS A 284 -11.74 -4.92 16.29
C LYS A 284 -10.34 -4.30 16.39
N TRP A 285 -9.72 -4.34 17.55
CA TRP A 285 -8.46 -3.63 17.81
C TRP A 285 -7.28 -4.36 17.21
N ILE A 286 -6.51 -3.63 16.41
CA ILE A 286 -5.23 -4.06 15.88
C ILE A 286 -4.15 -3.08 16.35
N PHE A 287 -3.19 -3.57 17.10
CA PHE A 287 -2.10 -2.77 17.66
C PHE A 287 -0.98 -2.60 16.65
N MET A 288 -0.44 -1.40 16.58
CA MET A 288 0.77 -1.09 15.82
C MET A 288 1.98 -1.18 16.75
N HIS A 289 2.82 -2.22 16.58
CA HIS A 289 3.97 -2.43 17.46
C HIS A 289 5.13 -1.51 17.13
N ALA A 290 5.47 -1.40 15.85
CA ALA A 290 6.55 -0.57 15.37
C ALA A 290 6.35 -0.16 13.92
N GLY A 291 6.98 0.94 13.54
CA GLY A 291 7.13 1.39 12.16
C GLY A 291 8.49 2.05 11.97
N SER A 292 9.09 1.85 10.79
CA SER A 292 10.37 2.47 10.43
C SER A 292 10.31 2.99 9.00
N CYS A 293 10.96 4.11 8.74
CA CYS A 293 11.06 4.76 7.43
C CYS A 293 12.49 5.17 7.17
N LEU A 294 13.11 4.63 6.14
CA LEU A 294 14.46 4.99 5.68
C LEU A 294 14.48 5.14 4.16
N ASN A 295 15.50 5.84 3.67
CA ASN A 295 15.75 5.97 2.25
C ASN A 295 17.08 5.31 1.88
N ASP A 296 17.08 4.60 0.76
CA ASP A 296 18.31 4.25 0.06
C ASP A 296 18.87 5.47 -0.69
N ILE A 297 20.03 5.33 -1.33
CA ILE A 297 20.53 6.34 -2.25
C ILE A 297 19.43 6.63 -3.27
N TRP A 298 19.01 7.91 -3.36
CA TRP A 298 17.76 8.27 -4.02
C TRP A 298 17.78 7.94 -5.51
N HIS A 299 18.81 8.41 -6.23
CA HIS A 299 18.94 8.15 -7.66
C HIS A 299 19.68 6.83 -7.93
N ILE A 300 19.12 6.03 -8.83
CA ILE A 300 19.65 4.69 -9.10
C ILE A 300 21.05 4.74 -9.70
N SER A 301 21.38 5.75 -10.52
CA SER A 301 22.70 5.93 -11.12
C SER A 301 23.82 6.17 -10.12
N GLU A 302 23.49 6.54 -8.88
CA GLU A 302 24.44 6.80 -7.80
C GLU A 302 24.65 5.58 -6.88
N ARG A 303 23.86 4.50 -7.07
CA ARG A 303 23.96 3.28 -6.25
C ARG A 303 25.17 2.44 -6.60
N LYS A 304 25.73 1.81 -5.59
CA LYS A 304 26.86 0.89 -5.73
C LYS A 304 26.48 -0.37 -6.52
N ASP A 305 25.28 -0.89 -6.30
CA ASP A 305 24.74 -2.08 -6.94
C ASP A 305 23.21 -2.03 -7.01
N TYR A 306 22.63 -2.99 -7.76
CA TYR A 306 21.18 -3.11 -7.95
C TYR A 306 20.61 -4.42 -7.40
N HIS A 307 21.37 -5.19 -6.63
CA HIS A 307 20.92 -6.46 -6.06
C HIS A 307 20.78 -6.44 -4.53
N SER A 308 20.93 -5.27 -3.91
CA SER A 308 20.81 -5.08 -2.47
C SER A 308 20.06 -3.79 -2.12
N SER A 309 19.60 -3.69 -0.90
CA SER A 309 19.02 -2.49 -0.32
C SER A 309 19.39 -2.39 1.17
N PRO A 310 20.47 -1.67 1.51
CA PRO A 310 20.87 -1.43 2.90
C PRO A 310 19.73 -0.82 3.73
N ALA A 311 18.89 0.01 3.12
CA ALA A 311 17.77 0.63 3.82
C ALA A 311 16.66 -0.38 4.19
N ILE A 312 16.39 -1.41 3.36
CA ILE A 312 15.48 -2.51 3.72
C ILE A 312 15.97 -3.20 4.98
N LYS A 313 17.26 -3.59 4.99
CA LYS A 313 17.84 -4.25 6.16
C LYS A 313 17.75 -3.39 7.40
N ALA A 314 18.17 -2.13 7.32
CA ALA A 314 18.15 -1.21 8.48
C ALA A 314 16.71 -0.93 8.98
N CYS A 315 15.71 -0.80 8.05
CA CYS A 315 14.31 -0.69 8.43
C CYS A 315 13.85 -1.93 9.19
N THR A 316 14.20 -3.11 8.71
CA THR A 316 13.85 -4.39 9.32
C THR A 316 14.42 -4.51 10.72
N ASP A 317 15.73 -4.29 10.86
CA ASP A 317 16.42 -4.34 12.14
C ASP A 317 15.76 -3.35 13.14
N THR A 318 15.51 -2.12 12.72
CA THR A 318 14.85 -1.09 13.54
C THR A 318 13.44 -1.51 14.00
N VAL A 319 12.62 -2.06 13.11
CA VAL A 319 11.24 -2.48 13.45
C VAL A 319 11.25 -3.61 14.46
N PHE A 320 12.13 -4.60 14.30
CA PHE A 320 12.21 -5.72 15.21
C PHE A 320 12.81 -5.31 16.57
N ASP A 321 13.80 -4.44 16.59
CA ASP A 321 14.35 -3.88 17.84
C ASP A 321 13.30 -3.08 18.61
N LEU A 322 12.53 -2.20 17.91
CA LEU A 322 11.47 -1.40 18.55
C LEU A 322 10.29 -2.25 19.05
N ALA A 323 9.98 -3.33 18.37
CA ALA A 323 8.90 -4.24 18.73
C ALA A 323 9.33 -5.28 19.78
N ASP A 324 10.62 -5.40 20.09
CA ASP A 324 11.21 -6.50 20.88
C ASP A 324 10.82 -7.88 20.33
N MET A 325 10.97 -8.04 19.02
CA MET A 325 10.52 -9.23 18.27
C MET A 325 11.60 -9.72 17.31
N SER A 326 11.38 -10.93 16.78
CA SER A 326 12.17 -11.50 15.70
C SER A 326 11.30 -11.88 14.51
N LEU A 327 11.90 -12.07 13.33
CA LEU A 327 11.22 -12.46 12.10
C LEU A 327 10.45 -13.80 12.22
N ASP A 328 10.92 -14.70 13.08
CA ASP A 328 10.30 -16.01 13.31
C ASP A 328 8.96 -15.92 14.04
N GLN A 329 8.69 -14.81 14.73
CA GLN A 329 7.42 -14.54 15.40
C GLN A 329 6.36 -13.98 14.44
N ILE A 330 6.75 -13.55 13.25
CA ILE A 330 5.83 -13.02 12.24
C ILE A 330 5.10 -14.17 11.55
N ASN A 331 3.77 -14.15 11.58
CA ASN A 331 2.90 -15.16 10.98
C ASN A 331 2.49 -14.82 9.55
N TYR A 332 2.36 -13.54 9.24
CA TYR A 332 1.91 -13.05 7.93
C TYR A 332 2.86 -12.00 7.37
N LEU A 333 3.23 -12.18 6.11
CA LEU A 333 4.09 -11.24 5.37
C LEU A 333 3.31 -10.65 4.19
N ASP A 334 3.48 -9.35 3.94
CA ASP A 334 3.13 -8.73 2.67
C ASP A 334 4.31 -7.88 2.19
N LEU A 335 5.12 -8.47 1.32
CA LEU A 335 6.25 -7.79 0.70
C LEU A 335 5.77 -7.01 -0.51
N TYR A 336 6.14 -5.74 -0.58
CA TYR A 336 5.72 -4.86 -1.68
C TYR A 336 6.18 -5.38 -3.04
N SER A 337 5.24 -5.69 -3.92
CA SER A 337 5.43 -6.51 -5.11
C SER A 337 5.14 -5.76 -6.42
N CYS A 338 5.57 -4.50 -6.52
CA CYS A 338 5.42 -3.75 -7.77
C CYS A 338 6.12 -4.45 -8.94
N PHE A 339 7.25 -5.09 -8.67
CA PHE A 339 8.03 -5.93 -9.58
C PHE A 339 8.66 -7.10 -8.80
N PRO A 340 8.97 -8.23 -9.46
CA PRO A 340 9.58 -9.38 -8.79
C PRO A 340 10.87 -9.07 -8.06
N SER A 341 11.76 -8.24 -8.64
CA SER A 341 13.02 -7.88 -7.98
C SER A 341 12.83 -7.13 -6.67
N ALA A 342 11.73 -6.38 -6.50
CA ALA A 342 11.43 -5.75 -5.22
C ALA A 342 11.18 -6.79 -4.12
N VAL A 343 10.43 -7.85 -4.44
CA VAL A 343 10.20 -8.99 -3.53
C VAL A 343 11.51 -9.75 -3.28
N GLN A 344 12.26 -10.07 -4.33
CA GLN A 344 13.50 -10.85 -4.24
C GLN A 344 14.58 -10.12 -3.41
N ILE A 345 14.71 -8.80 -3.56
CA ILE A 345 15.62 -8.00 -2.73
C ILE A 345 15.14 -8.00 -1.28
N ALA A 346 13.85 -7.77 -1.03
CA ALA A 346 13.31 -7.81 0.32
C ALA A 346 13.53 -9.19 0.97
N MET A 347 13.27 -10.28 0.26
CA MET A 347 13.55 -11.63 0.75
C MET A 347 15.02 -11.82 1.12
N LYS A 348 15.93 -11.36 0.28
CA LYS A 348 17.37 -11.45 0.52
C LYS A 348 17.78 -10.65 1.77
N GLU A 349 17.32 -9.41 1.92
CA GLU A 349 17.66 -8.57 3.07
C GLU A 349 17.03 -9.06 4.39
N LEU A 350 15.88 -9.77 4.32
CA LEU A 350 15.24 -10.43 5.45
C LEU A 350 15.74 -11.88 5.67
N CYS A 351 16.65 -12.37 4.87
CA CYS A 351 17.14 -13.77 4.91
C CYS A 351 16.02 -14.81 4.73
N LEU A 352 14.96 -14.50 3.99
CA LEU A 352 13.85 -15.38 3.67
C LEU A 352 14.18 -16.32 2.53
N GLN A 353 13.77 -17.59 2.63
CA GLN A 353 13.90 -18.55 1.55
C GLN A 353 12.66 -18.52 0.66
N GLN A 354 12.79 -18.88 -0.62
CA GLN A 354 11.69 -18.82 -1.60
C GLN A 354 10.53 -19.77 -1.26
N ASP A 355 10.79 -20.81 -0.52
CA ASP A 355 9.82 -21.82 -0.05
C ASP A 355 9.29 -21.57 1.38
N ASP A 356 9.47 -20.35 1.91
CA ASP A 356 8.92 -19.98 3.22
C ASP A 356 7.41 -20.25 3.25
N ALA A 357 7.00 -21.08 4.20
CA ALA A 357 5.62 -21.56 4.30
C ALA A 357 4.58 -20.46 4.53
N ARG A 358 5.00 -19.30 5.02
CA ARG A 358 4.11 -18.11 5.21
C ARG A 358 3.68 -17.50 3.89
N GLY A 359 4.47 -17.67 2.82
CA GLY A 359 4.37 -16.91 1.60
C GLY A 359 4.79 -15.44 1.81
N PHE A 360 4.67 -14.63 0.77
CA PHE A 360 5.18 -13.25 0.76
C PHE A 360 4.10 -12.21 0.47
N THR A 361 2.83 -12.59 0.49
CA THR A 361 1.70 -11.69 0.28
C THR A 361 0.46 -12.18 0.99
N VAL A 362 -0.35 -11.25 1.49
CA VAL A 362 -1.69 -11.54 2.01
C VAL A 362 -2.79 -11.15 1.04
N THR A 363 -2.47 -10.29 0.06
CA THR A 363 -3.42 -9.79 -0.94
C THR A 363 -3.40 -10.59 -2.25
N GLY A 364 -2.22 -11.02 -2.68
CA GLY A 364 -1.90 -11.56 -4.01
C GLY A 364 -1.00 -10.66 -4.84
N GLY A 365 -0.56 -9.50 -4.29
CA GLY A 365 0.43 -8.60 -4.89
C GLY A 365 -0.09 -7.74 -6.05
N LEU A 366 0.66 -6.71 -6.37
CA LEU A 366 0.27 -5.69 -7.36
C LEU A 366 0.01 -6.23 -8.78
N PRO A 367 0.66 -7.31 -9.27
CA PRO A 367 0.36 -7.86 -10.60
C PRO A 367 -0.99 -8.58 -10.70
N TYR A 368 -1.53 -9.11 -9.61
CA TYR A 368 -2.74 -9.95 -9.64
C TYR A 368 -3.87 -9.40 -8.78
N PHE A 369 -3.57 -8.99 -7.55
CA PHE A 369 -4.55 -8.27 -6.75
C PHE A 369 -4.95 -6.97 -7.45
N GLY A 370 -3.98 -6.25 -7.98
CA GLY A 370 -4.10 -4.94 -8.59
C GLY A 370 -3.22 -3.93 -7.88
N GLY A 371 -2.78 -2.91 -8.62
CA GLY A 371 -1.89 -1.86 -8.12
C GLY A 371 -2.59 -0.50 -8.15
N PRO A 372 -3.45 -0.16 -7.18
CA PRO A 372 -4.13 1.14 -7.15
C PRO A 372 -3.16 2.27 -6.81
N GLY A 373 -2.26 2.58 -7.73
CA GLY A 373 -1.33 3.70 -7.65
C GLY A 373 -0.51 3.71 -6.36
N ASN A 374 -0.58 4.82 -5.64
CA ASN A 374 0.12 4.99 -4.36
C ASN A 374 -0.57 4.24 -3.20
N ALA A 375 -1.81 3.76 -3.38
CA ALA A 375 -2.65 3.28 -2.29
C ALA A 375 -2.60 1.76 -2.04
N TYR A 376 -1.85 0.96 -2.81
CA TYR A 376 -1.86 -0.50 -2.67
C TYR A 376 -1.63 -0.98 -1.23
N VAL A 377 -0.70 -0.35 -0.50
CA VAL A 377 -0.36 -0.78 0.88
C VAL A 377 -1.55 -0.60 1.84
N MET A 378 -2.51 0.28 1.54
CA MET A 378 -3.77 0.36 2.27
C MET A 378 -4.53 -0.97 2.20
N ASN A 379 -4.62 -1.59 1.00
CA ASN A 379 -5.27 -2.89 0.82
C ASN A 379 -4.49 -4.03 1.50
N SER A 380 -3.15 -3.95 1.48
CA SER A 380 -2.28 -4.88 2.20
C SER A 380 -2.57 -4.85 3.71
N ILE A 381 -2.56 -3.66 4.33
CA ILE A 381 -2.81 -3.50 5.76
C ILE A 381 -4.27 -3.89 6.11
N ALA A 382 -5.26 -3.51 5.30
CA ALA A 382 -6.66 -3.89 5.54
C ALA A 382 -6.85 -5.42 5.50
N THR A 383 -6.23 -6.10 4.53
CA THR A 383 -6.27 -7.58 4.45
C THR A 383 -5.52 -8.21 5.63
N MET A 384 -4.40 -7.61 6.05
CA MET A 384 -3.66 -8.03 7.23
C MET A 384 -4.51 -7.90 8.51
N MET A 385 -5.22 -6.77 8.69
CA MET A 385 -6.15 -6.57 9.81
C MET A 385 -7.19 -7.68 9.89
N ASP A 386 -7.81 -8.04 8.75
CA ASP A 386 -8.81 -9.12 8.69
C ASP A 386 -8.21 -10.46 9.12
N LYS A 387 -7.00 -10.80 8.63
CA LYS A 387 -6.30 -12.05 9.01
C LYS A 387 -5.96 -12.10 10.49
N LEU A 388 -5.45 -10.99 11.04
CA LEU A 388 -5.07 -10.89 12.45
C LEU A 388 -6.29 -10.97 13.37
N ARG A 389 -7.43 -10.37 13.00
CA ARG A 389 -8.70 -10.49 13.74
C ARG A 389 -9.25 -11.90 13.76
N LEU A 390 -9.09 -12.65 12.66
CA LEU A 390 -9.50 -14.06 12.58
C LEU A 390 -8.55 -14.99 13.35
N ASN A 391 -7.32 -14.56 13.61
CA ASN A 391 -6.29 -15.34 14.28
C ASN A 391 -5.61 -14.50 15.38
N PRO A 392 -6.32 -14.26 16.52
CA PRO A 392 -5.74 -13.52 17.65
C PRO A 392 -4.43 -14.14 18.14
N GLY A 393 -3.50 -13.32 18.60
CA GLY A 393 -2.17 -13.76 19.05
C GLY A 393 -1.16 -13.94 17.91
N THR A 394 -1.50 -13.54 16.68
CA THR A 394 -0.58 -13.58 15.53
C THR A 394 -0.05 -12.20 15.15
N PHE A 395 1.06 -12.17 14.43
CA PHE A 395 1.76 -10.96 14.03
C PHE A 395 1.90 -10.87 12.51
N GLY A 396 1.79 -9.65 11.99
CA GLY A 396 1.96 -9.35 10.57
C GLY A 396 3.10 -8.37 10.31
N LEU A 397 3.69 -8.44 9.13
CA LEU A 397 4.66 -7.49 8.62
C LEU A 397 4.23 -7.05 7.22
N ALA A 398 3.93 -5.77 7.05
CA ALA A 398 3.64 -5.16 5.75
C ALA A 398 4.78 -4.22 5.36
N THR A 399 5.25 -4.33 4.12
CA THR A 399 6.32 -3.48 3.58
C THR A 399 5.79 -2.56 2.50
N ALA A 400 6.47 -1.45 2.27
CA ALA A 400 6.16 -0.51 1.20
C ALA A 400 7.44 0.02 0.55
N ASN A 401 7.37 0.27 -0.75
CA ASN A 401 8.43 0.90 -1.50
C ASN A 401 7.89 2.13 -2.23
N GLY A 402 8.62 3.26 -2.11
CA GLY A 402 8.42 4.41 -2.97
C GLY A 402 9.46 4.43 -4.09
N TRP A 403 9.06 4.90 -5.27
CA TRP A 403 9.91 4.99 -6.45
C TRP A 403 10.64 3.67 -6.79
N TYR A 404 11.96 3.66 -6.87
CA TYR A 404 12.78 2.53 -7.32
C TYR A 404 13.49 1.86 -6.14
N ILE A 405 12.73 1.31 -5.19
CA ILE A 405 13.25 0.78 -3.91
C ILE A 405 14.06 1.88 -3.19
N THR A 406 13.55 3.10 -3.21
CA THR A 406 14.28 4.26 -2.68
C THR A 406 13.79 4.67 -1.32
N CYS A 407 12.48 4.64 -1.11
CA CYS A 407 11.86 4.99 0.15
C CYS A 407 11.11 3.76 0.69
N LEU A 408 11.50 3.29 1.85
CA LEU A 408 11.12 1.99 2.40
C LEU A 408 10.45 2.18 3.74
N LEU A 409 9.35 1.46 3.95
CA LEU A 409 8.59 1.50 5.18
C LEU A 409 8.18 0.11 5.61
N TYR A 410 8.29 -0.16 6.89
CA TYR A 410 7.90 -1.40 7.53
C TYR A 410 6.99 -1.10 8.71
N THR A 411 5.86 -1.80 8.80
CA THR A 411 4.92 -1.67 9.92
C THR A 411 4.51 -3.06 10.37
N SER A 412 4.63 -3.33 11.66
CA SER A 412 4.21 -4.59 12.27
C SER A 412 2.93 -4.38 13.07
N PRO A 413 1.74 -4.65 12.50
CA PRO A 413 0.48 -4.67 13.25
C PRO A 413 0.24 -6.02 13.90
N SER A 414 -0.36 -6.05 15.09
CA SER A 414 -0.86 -7.27 15.75
C SER A 414 -1.93 -6.94 16.79
N PRO A 415 -2.88 -7.86 17.05
CA PRO A 415 -3.53 -7.92 18.36
C PRO A 415 -2.51 -8.45 19.37
N ARG A 416 -2.24 -7.73 20.45
CA ARG A 416 -1.41 -8.26 21.53
C ARG A 416 -2.13 -9.38 22.26
N ASP A 417 -1.37 -10.41 22.64
CA ASP A 417 -1.78 -11.42 23.60
C ASP A 417 -1.89 -10.86 25.02
#